data_d091245787be7adee775770f30067922
#
_entry.id   d091245787be7adee775770f30067922
#
_cell.length_a   1.000
_cell.length_b   1.000
_cell.length_c   1.000
_cell.angle_alpha   90.00
_cell.angle_beta   90.00
_cell.angle_gamma   90.00
#
_symmetry.space_group_name_H-M   'P 1'
#
loop_
_entity.id
_entity.type
_entity.pdbx_description
1 polymer ?
#
loop_
_entity_poly.entity_id
_entity_poly.type
_entity_poly.pdbx_seq_one_letter_code
_entity_poly.pdbx_strand_id
1 'polypeptide(L)'
;MSAQTRINDIRVEGLQRIAAETVFSALPLNVGDLITQQAVAQSSRALFATGNFDDIQIGVDKDVLVVRVTERPAISKINIEGNKALATDALLDGLKGAGLAEGQVFKRATLENMRMELTRQYVSQGRYDAGIETDVVAEPRNRVSISINIDEGSTASIKHINIVGNSVYDDETLLDEFELKPSGFFSFFSSSDKYAREKLKGDLETLNSYYLDRGYLRFNTDSIQVSISPDRKSVYITVNVTEGDKYTVSGAELSGDLVIPEDDLKRFILVREGQVFSQALVTSTEEFLVKRLGNEGYNFAKVSAVPDISSNNEVVDIKFFIDP
;
A
#
# COMPACT_ATOMS: atom_id res chain seq x y z
N MET A 1 -23.52 -49.80 18.65
CA MET A 1 -24.03 -49.53 17.29
C MET A 1 -24.96 -48.33 17.40
N SER A 2 -24.52 -47.15 17.05
CA SER A 2 -25.44 -45.98 17.01
C SER A 2 -26.40 -46.19 15.84
N ALA A 3 -27.68 -46.20 16.10
CA ALA A 3 -28.70 -46.27 15.06
C ALA A 3 -28.48 -45.10 14.09
N GLN A 4 -28.24 -45.42 12.83
CA GLN A 4 -28.14 -44.41 11.76
C GLN A 4 -29.57 -43.85 11.54
N THR A 5 -29.82 -42.63 12.03
CA THR A 5 -31.08 -41.95 11.86
C THR A 5 -31.16 -41.30 10.49
N ARG A 6 -32.27 -41.57 9.75
CA ARG A 6 -32.59 -40.86 8.51
C ARG A 6 -33.32 -39.57 8.81
N ILE A 7 -33.06 -38.53 8.01
CA ILE A 7 -33.77 -37.26 8.11
C ILE A 7 -35.16 -37.40 7.52
N ASN A 8 -36.22 -37.26 8.33
CA ASN A 8 -37.57 -37.20 7.83
C ASN A 8 -38.08 -35.76 7.62
N ASP A 9 -37.48 -34.80 8.34
CA ASP A 9 -37.77 -33.36 8.20
C ASP A 9 -36.57 -32.52 8.62
N ILE A 10 -36.53 -31.28 8.11
CA ILE A 10 -35.49 -30.29 8.46
C ILE A 10 -36.20 -29.05 8.99
N ARG A 11 -35.92 -28.69 10.24
CA ARG A 11 -36.46 -27.51 10.90
C ARG A 11 -35.37 -26.50 11.13
N VAL A 12 -35.59 -25.24 10.67
CA VAL A 12 -34.69 -24.11 10.89
C VAL A 12 -35.29 -23.18 11.94
N GLU A 13 -34.49 -22.84 12.95
CA GLU A 13 -34.88 -21.97 14.06
C GLU A 13 -33.92 -20.79 14.16
N GLY A 14 -34.41 -19.60 14.59
CA GLY A 14 -33.61 -18.41 14.87
C GLY A 14 -33.47 -17.42 13.69
N LEU A 15 -34.13 -17.68 12.57
CA LEU A 15 -34.20 -16.76 11.45
C LEU A 15 -35.04 -15.51 11.81
N GLN A 16 -34.59 -14.35 11.40
CA GLN A 16 -35.26 -13.07 11.60
C GLN A 16 -35.45 -12.29 10.29
N ARG A 17 -34.40 -12.19 9.48
CA ARG A 17 -34.30 -11.40 8.24
C ARG A 17 -34.04 -12.30 7.04
N ILE A 18 -33.31 -13.38 7.23
CA ILE A 18 -32.89 -14.29 6.17
C ILE A 18 -33.98 -15.27 5.88
N ALA A 19 -34.31 -15.50 4.63
CA ALA A 19 -35.29 -16.49 4.22
C ALA A 19 -34.78 -17.93 4.47
N ALA A 20 -35.69 -18.84 4.85
CA ALA A 20 -35.34 -20.24 5.14
C ALA A 20 -34.69 -20.94 3.93
N GLU A 21 -35.07 -20.56 2.72
CA GLU A 21 -34.52 -21.06 1.46
C GLU A 21 -33.01 -20.84 1.36
N THR A 22 -32.50 -19.76 1.95
CA THR A 22 -31.03 -19.48 1.99
C THR A 22 -30.30 -20.56 2.81
N VAL A 23 -30.88 -21.00 3.91
CA VAL A 23 -30.35 -22.09 4.73
C VAL A 23 -30.44 -23.40 3.99
N PHE A 24 -31.60 -23.72 3.42
CA PHE A 24 -31.80 -24.98 2.68
C PHE A 24 -30.88 -25.08 1.46
N SER A 25 -30.66 -23.99 0.73
CA SER A 25 -29.78 -23.97 -0.45
C SER A 25 -28.28 -24.16 -0.10
N ALA A 26 -27.90 -23.75 1.10
CA ALA A 26 -26.51 -23.90 1.58
C ALA A 26 -26.30 -25.24 2.33
N LEU A 27 -27.36 -25.89 2.75
CA LEU A 27 -27.27 -27.12 3.52
C LEU A 27 -27.01 -28.34 2.60
N PRO A 28 -25.90 -29.08 2.78
CA PRO A 28 -25.61 -30.25 1.95
C PRO A 28 -26.40 -31.51 2.33
N LEU A 29 -27.34 -31.42 3.27
CA LEU A 29 -28.21 -32.49 3.75
C LEU A 29 -29.65 -32.28 3.29
N ASN A 30 -30.31 -33.36 2.83
CA ASN A 30 -31.69 -33.37 2.40
C ASN A 30 -32.52 -34.36 3.20
N VAL A 31 -33.85 -34.24 3.13
CA VAL A 31 -34.78 -35.25 3.65
C VAL A 31 -34.47 -36.58 2.96
N GLY A 32 -34.36 -37.65 3.76
CA GLY A 32 -33.98 -39.00 3.31
C GLY A 32 -32.49 -39.33 3.52
N ASP A 33 -31.63 -38.36 3.74
CA ASP A 33 -30.21 -38.61 4.00
C ASP A 33 -29.94 -39.18 5.37
N LEU A 34 -28.80 -39.85 5.53
CA LEU A 34 -28.34 -40.36 6.82
C LEU A 34 -27.59 -39.28 7.60
N ILE A 35 -27.93 -39.11 8.85
CA ILE A 35 -27.24 -38.20 9.76
C ILE A 35 -25.96 -38.86 10.22
N THR A 36 -24.82 -38.25 9.80
CA THR A 36 -23.51 -38.64 10.27
C THR A 36 -22.79 -37.41 10.88
N GLN A 37 -21.89 -37.65 11.79
CA GLN A 37 -21.09 -36.57 12.40
C GLN A 37 -20.33 -35.74 11.33
N GLN A 38 -19.86 -36.40 10.29
CA GLN A 38 -19.18 -35.75 9.17
C GLN A 38 -20.14 -34.84 8.38
N ALA A 39 -21.36 -35.30 8.07
CA ALA A 39 -22.36 -34.53 7.36
C ALA A 39 -22.82 -33.29 8.16
N VAL A 40 -23.00 -33.43 9.48
CA VAL A 40 -23.30 -32.32 10.38
C VAL A 40 -22.14 -31.29 10.37
N ALA A 41 -20.89 -31.74 10.45
CA ALA A 41 -19.74 -30.84 10.41
C ALA A 41 -19.57 -30.14 9.04
N GLN A 42 -19.91 -30.81 7.94
CA GLN A 42 -19.92 -30.18 6.59
C GLN A 42 -21.04 -29.16 6.48
N SER A 43 -22.22 -29.47 7.00
CA SER A 43 -23.37 -28.56 7.04
C SER A 43 -23.08 -27.29 7.82
N SER A 44 -22.47 -27.41 8.99
CA SER A 44 -22.04 -26.23 9.77
C SER A 44 -21.06 -25.36 8.98
N ARG A 45 -20.04 -25.96 8.34
CA ARG A 45 -19.07 -25.22 7.54
C ARG A 45 -19.70 -24.53 6.34
N ALA A 46 -20.61 -25.21 5.64
CA ALA A 46 -21.29 -24.67 4.48
C ALA A 46 -22.17 -23.45 4.86
N LEU A 47 -22.90 -23.55 5.96
CA LEU A 47 -23.70 -22.43 6.47
C LEU A 47 -22.83 -21.26 6.97
N PHE A 48 -21.72 -21.53 7.69
CA PHE A 48 -20.78 -20.48 8.09
C PHE A 48 -20.13 -19.79 6.86
N ALA A 49 -19.85 -20.54 5.80
CA ALA A 49 -19.27 -20.01 4.57
C ALA A 49 -20.16 -18.98 3.86
N THR A 50 -21.49 -19.00 4.10
CA THR A 50 -22.41 -17.96 3.60
C THR A 50 -22.13 -16.58 4.19
N GLY A 51 -21.45 -16.53 5.36
CA GLY A 51 -21.15 -15.30 6.07
C GLY A 51 -22.33 -14.64 6.79
N ASN A 52 -23.52 -15.24 6.75
CA ASN A 52 -24.77 -14.68 7.26
C ASN A 52 -25.01 -14.95 8.75
N PHE A 53 -24.33 -15.92 9.34
CA PHE A 53 -24.60 -16.41 10.69
C PHE A 53 -23.42 -16.18 11.63
N ASP A 54 -23.73 -15.84 12.87
CA ASP A 54 -22.78 -15.66 13.96
C ASP A 54 -22.57 -16.94 14.75
N ASP A 55 -23.67 -17.71 14.92
CA ASP A 55 -23.66 -19.03 15.53
C ASP A 55 -24.56 -20.01 14.76
N ILE A 56 -24.15 -21.27 14.71
CA ILE A 56 -24.89 -22.35 14.05
C ILE A 56 -24.79 -23.61 14.92
N GLN A 57 -25.94 -24.09 15.37
CA GLN A 57 -26.06 -25.33 16.12
C GLN A 57 -26.93 -26.31 15.33
N ILE A 58 -26.39 -27.47 15.01
CA ILE A 58 -27.12 -28.54 14.32
C ILE A 58 -27.28 -29.70 15.27
N GLY A 59 -28.52 -30.04 15.52
CA GLY A 59 -28.91 -31.14 16.38
C GLY A 59 -29.95 -32.04 15.73
N VAL A 60 -30.31 -33.13 16.41
CA VAL A 60 -31.32 -34.08 15.96
C VAL A 60 -32.33 -34.23 17.08
N ASP A 61 -33.60 -34.03 16.75
CA ASP A 61 -34.74 -34.33 17.62
C ASP A 61 -35.54 -35.48 16.98
N LYS A 62 -35.32 -36.70 17.49
CA LYS A 62 -35.82 -37.98 16.93
C LYS A 62 -35.29 -38.20 15.48
N ASP A 63 -36.07 -37.86 14.48
CA ASP A 63 -35.79 -37.98 13.04
C ASP A 63 -35.80 -36.63 12.30
N VAL A 64 -35.92 -35.53 13.05
CA VAL A 64 -35.90 -34.15 12.53
C VAL A 64 -34.52 -33.58 12.73
N LEU A 65 -33.89 -33.07 11.65
CA LEU A 65 -32.70 -32.29 11.73
C LEU A 65 -33.04 -30.85 12.14
N VAL A 66 -32.58 -30.42 13.29
CA VAL A 66 -32.83 -29.06 13.79
C VAL A 66 -31.59 -28.21 13.56
N VAL A 67 -31.73 -27.20 12.73
CA VAL A 67 -30.69 -26.20 12.42
C VAL A 67 -31.06 -24.92 13.14
N ARG A 68 -30.38 -24.63 14.25
CA ARG A 68 -30.57 -23.37 15.00
C ARG A 68 -29.47 -22.41 14.61
N VAL A 69 -29.88 -21.23 14.15
CA VAL A 69 -28.93 -20.17 13.67
C VAL A 69 -29.14 -18.90 14.47
N THR A 70 -28.03 -18.16 14.63
CA THR A 70 -28.04 -16.75 15.05
C THR A 70 -27.57 -15.91 13.88
N GLU A 71 -28.48 -15.10 13.33
CA GLU A 71 -28.16 -14.25 12.19
C GLU A 71 -27.22 -13.11 12.60
N ARG A 72 -26.26 -12.81 11.76
CA ARG A 72 -25.48 -11.56 11.87
C ARG A 72 -26.38 -10.38 11.59
N PRO A 73 -26.28 -9.29 12.35
CA PRO A 73 -27.06 -8.09 12.08
C PRO A 73 -26.65 -7.44 10.76
N ALA A 74 -27.57 -6.69 10.15
CA ALA A 74 -27.27 -5.84 9.01
C ALA A 74 -26.91 -4.44 9.49
N ILE A 75 -26.03 -3.76 8.76
CA ILE A 75 -25.67 -2.37 9.03
C ILE A 75 -26.83 -1.47 8.59
N SER A 76 -27.37 -0.70 9.52
CA SER A 76 -28.45 0.27 9.25
C SER A 76 -27.88 1.63 8.84
N LYS A 77 -26.77 2.04 9.47
CA LYS A 77 -26.13 3.33 9.26
C LYS A 77 -24.67 3.28 9.68
N ILE A 78 -23.83 4.04 8.97
CA ILE A 78 -22.45 4.32 9.38
C ILE A 78 -22.31 5.83 9.51
N ASN A 79 -21.83 6.29 10.67
CA ASN A 79 -21.55 7.69 10.95
C ASN A 79 -20.05 7.84 11.20
N ILE A 80 -19.41 8.84 10.56
CA ILE A 80 -17.98 9.15 10.74
C ILE A 80 -17.90 10.62 11.17
N GLU A 81 -17.17 10.86 12.25
CA GLU A 81 -16.98 12.19 12.81
C GLU A 81 -15.51 12.43 13.16
N GLY A 82 -15.09 13.71 13.14
CA GLY A 82 -13.76 14.14 13.55
C GLY A 82 -12.69 14.12 12.45
N ASN A 83 -12.95 13.49 11.32
CA ASN A 83 -12.05 13.48 10.16
C ASN A 83 -12.02 14.85 9.45
N LYS A 84 -10.84 15.44 9.36
CA LYS A 84 -10.57 16.70 8.65
C LYS A 84 -9.54 16.54 7.54
N ALA A 85 -8.54 15.70 7.78
CA ALA A 85 -7.47 15.41 6.83
C ALA A 85 -7.90 14.44 5.72
N LEU A 86 -8.85 13.56 6.01
CA LEU A 86 -9.42 12.62 5.05
C LEU A 86 -10.88 12.95 4.79
N ALA A 87 -11.28 13.04 3.52
CA ALA A 87 -12.65 13.32 3.14
C ALA A 87 -13.59 12.17 3.57
N THR A 88 -14.76 12.52 4.13
CA THR A 88 -15.75 11.54 4.60
C THR A 88 -16.18 10.58 3.49
N ASP A 89 -16.40 11.09 2.27
CA ASP A 89 -16.80 10.28 1.13
C ASP A 89 -15.74 9.22 0.77
N ALA A 90 -14.46 9.59 0.80
CA ALA A 90 -13.36 8.65 0.55
C ALA A 90 -13.28 7.56 1.63
N LEU A 91 -13.54 7.92 2.89
CA LEU A 91 -13.61 6.95 3.99
C LEU A 91 -14.78 6.00 3.83
N LEU A 92 -15.96 6.50 3.48
CA LEU A 92 -17.16 5.68 3.24
C LEU A 92 -16.97 4.74 2.04
N ASP A 93 -16.33 5.19 0.96
CA ASP A 93 -16.00 4.36 -0.19
C ASP A 93 -15.00 3.25 0.17
N GLY A 94 -14.00 3.55 0.98
CA GLY A 94 -13.07 2.56 1.52
C GLY A 94 -13.76 1.51 2.39
N LEU A 95 -14.64 1.94 3.29
CA LEU A 95 -15.47 1.05 4.13
C LEU A 95 -16.37 0.14 3.26
N LYS A 96 -17.03 0.72 2.25
CA LYS A 96 -17.87 -0.01 1.31
C LYS A 96 -17.07 -1.05 0.52
N GLY A 97 -15.88 -0.71 0.05
CA GLY A 97 -14.96 -1.64 -0.62
C GLY A 97 -14.56 -2.82 0.26
N ALA A 98 -14.48 -2.62 1.58
CA ALA A 98 -14.22 -3.67 2.57
C ALA A 98 -15.47 -4.46 3.00
N GLY A 99 -16.65 -4.14 2.47
CA GLY A 99 -17.93 -4.80 2.82
C GLY A 99 -18.62 -4.21 4.06
N LEU A 100 -18.25 -2.99 4.47
CA LEU A 100 -18.94 -2.23 5.52
C LEU A 100 -19.76 -1.12 4.85
N ALA A 101 -21.01 -1.38 4.54
CA ALA A 101 -21.95 -0.41 4.00
C ALA A 101 -23.34 -0.67 4.52
N GLU A 102 -24.22 0.33 4.43
CA GLU A 102 -25.64 0.18 4.78
C GLU A 102 -26.28 -0.98 4.02
N GLY A 103 -27.05 -1.80 4.72
CA GLY A 103 -27.67 -3.02 4.19
C GLY A 103 -26.76 -4.25 4.15
N GLN A 104 -25.47 -4.12 4.30
CA GLN A 104 -24.53 -5.25 4.34
C GLN A 104 -24.53 -5.94 5.71
N VAL A 105 -24.13 -7.21 5.72
CA VAL A 105 -23.99 -7.98 6.95
C VAL A 105 -22.81 -7.45 7.77
N PHE A 106 -23.05 -7.10 9.02
CA PHE A 106 -22.03 -6.63 9.92
C PHE A 106 -21.08 -7.77 10.35
N LYS A 107 -19.79 -7.54 10.20
CA LYS A 107 -18.72 -8.41 10.69
C LYS A 107 -17.76 -7.59 11.56
N ARG A 108 -17.72 -7.89 12.86
CA ARG A 108 -16.84 -7.17 13.80
C ARG A 108 -15.36 -7.19 13.37
N ALA A 109 -14.87 -8.32 12.87
CA ALA A 109 -13.49 -8.44 12.40
C ALA A 109 -13.18 -7.47 11.25
N THR A 110 -14.13 -7.24 10.33
CA THR A 110 -13.96 -6.29 9.24
C THR A 110 -13.86 -4.85 9.76
N LEU A 111 -14.68 -4.48 10.75
CA LEU A 111 -14.62 -3.17 11.38
C LEU A 111 -13.27 -2.94 12.08
N GLU A 112 -12.79 -3.93 12.84
CA GLU A 112 -11.49 -3.85 13.51
C GLU A 112 -10.31 -3.75 12.52
N ASN A 113 -10.35 -4.49 11.41
CA ASN A 113 -9.34 -4.39 10.36
C ASN A 113 -9.34 -2.99 9.73
N MET A 114 -10.51 -2.42 9.46
CA MET A 114 -10.63 -1.06 8.93
C MET A 114 -10.14 -0.01 9.93
N ARG A 115 -10.45 -0.16 11.21
CA ARG A 115 -9.91 0.72 12.26
C ARG A 115 -8.39 0.71 12.28
N MET A 116 -7.78 -0.47 12.20
CA MET A 116 -6.31 -0.59 12.13
C MET A 116 -5.73 0.04 10.86
N GLU A 117 -6.39 -0.14 9.72
CA GLU A 117 -5.94 0.43 8.45
C GLU A 117 -6.02 1.98 8.46
N LEU A 118 -7.13 2.53 8.96
CA LEU A 118 -7.27 3.98 9.16
C LEU A 118 -6.18 4.52 10.11
N THR A 119 -5.90 3.82 11.20
CA THR A 119 -4.81 4.21 12.10
C THR A 119 -3.47 4.25 11.39
N ARG A 120 -3.14 3.24 10.57
CA ARG A 120 -1.91 3.22 9.76
C ARG A 120 -1.85 4.39 8.78
N GLN A 121 -2.98 4.75 8.18
CA GLN A 121 -3.07 5.84 7.24
C GLN A 121 -2.77 7.19 7.91
N TYR A 122 -3.33 7.44 9.09
CA TYR A 122 -2.99 8.64 9.88
C TYR A 122 -1.52 8.65 10.34
N VAL A 123 -1.00 7.52 10.78
CA VAL A 123 0.42 7.37 11.15
C VAL A 123 1.33 7.64 9.95
N SER A 124 0.98 7.20 8.74
CA SER A 124 1.79 7.47 7.55
C SER A 124 1.85 8.96 7.18
N GLN A 125 0.85 9.74 7.62
CA GLN A 125 0.80 11.20 7.50
C GLN A 125 1.47 11.92 8.70
N GLY A 126 2.17 11.19 9.57
CA GLY A 126 2.84 11.74 10.74
C GLY A 126 1.93 12.06 11.93
N ARG A 127 0.69 11.55 11.94
CA ARG A 127 -0.26 11.73 13.03
C ARG A 127 -0.20 10.53 13.98
N TYR A 128 0.84 10.50 14.81
CA TYR A 128 1.16 9.35 15.66
C TYR A 128 0.27 9.22 16.90
N ASP A 129 -0.42 10.27 17.27
CA ASP A 129 -1.38 10.33 18.38
C ASP A 129 -2.84 10.24 17.92
N ALA A 130 -3.08 9.97 16.63
CA ALA A 130 -4.42 9.76 16.13
C ALA A 130 -5.12 8.59 16.83
N GLY A 131 -6.33 8.86 17.32
CA GLY A 131 -7.22 7.90 17.98
C GLY A 131 -8.45 7.61 17.10
N ILE A 132 -8.82 6.34 16.97
CA ILE A 132 -10.02 5.93 16.25
C ILE A 132 -10.83 5.04 17.17
N GLU A 133 -11.99 5.52 17.58
CA GLU A 133 -12.94 4.80 18.41
C GLU A 133 -14.14 4.37 17.57
N THR A 134 -14.58 3.14 17.78
CA THR A 134 -15.72 2.58 17.04
C THR A 134 -16.76 2.05 18.01
N ASP A 135 -17.98 2.54 17.88
CA ASP A 135 -19.14 2.09 18.64
C ASP A 135 -20.14 1.39 17.74
N VAL A 136 -20.68 0.26 18.21
CA VAL A 136 -21.68 -0.53 17.50
C VAL A 136 -22.90 -0.68 18.39
N VAL A 137 -23.99 -0.06 17.99
CA VAL A 137 -25.24 -0.05 18.74
C VAL A 137 -26.26 -0.95 18.07
N ALA A 138 -26.83 -1.90 18.83
CA ALA A 138 -27.88 -2.79 18.34
C ALA A 138 -29.19 -2.01 18.12
N GLU A 139 -29.86 -2.30 17.01
CA GLU A 139 -31.13 -1.72 16.63
C GLU A 139 -32.23 -2.79 16.40
N PRO A 140 -33.51 -2.41 16.42
CA PRO A 140 -34.58 -3.33 16.09
C PRO A 140 -34.41 -4.01 14.73
N ARG A 141 -35.03 -5.22 14.58
CA ARG A 141 -35.00 -6.02 13.34
C ARG A 141 -33.61 -6.52 12.97
N ASN A 142 -32.82 -6.94 13.95
CA ASN A 142 -31.48 -7.48 13.78
C ASN A 142 -30.59 -6.57 12.93
N ARG A 143 -30.48 -5.29 13.32
CA ARG A 143 -29.62 -4.29 12.70
C ARG A 143 -28.65 -3.70 13.72
N VAL A 144 -27.62 -3.07 13.20
CA VAL A 144 -26.69 -2.27 13.99
C VAL A 144 -26.39 -0.93 13.31
N SER A 145 -26.22 0.11 14.11
CA SER A 145 -25.58 1.36 13.65
C SER A 145 -24.14 1.38 14.12
N ILE A 146 -23.26 1.93 13.29
CA ILE A 146 -21.82 2.05 13.54
C ILE A 146 -21.48 3.53 13.62
N SER A 147 -20.80 3.94 14.69
CA SER A 147 -20.22 5.26 14.83
C SER A 147 -18.70 5.12 14.87
N ILE A 148 -18.00 5.89 14.04
CA ILE A 148 -16.54 5.96 13.97
C ILE A 148 -16.13 7.38 14.35
N ASN A 149 -15.56 7.54 15.54
CA ASN A 149 -15.08 8.82 16.05
C ASN A 149 -13.57 8.89 15.87
N ILE A 150 -13.11 9.90 15.15
CA ILE A 150 -11.71 10.09 14.81
C ILE A 150 -11.18 11.32 15.53
N ASP A 151 -10.20 11.11 16.38
CA ASP A 151 -9.33 12.18 16.87
C ASP A 151 -8.04 12.12 16.04
N GLU A 152 -7.88 13.05 15.12
CA GLU A 152 -6.71 13.04 14.22
C GLU A 152 -5.41 13.42 14.92
N GLY A 153 -5.48 13.96 16.14
CA GLY A 153 -4.32 14.48 16.82
C GLY A 153 -3.58 15.56 16.03
N SER A 154 -2.30 15.72 16.32
CA SER A 154 -1.41 16.67 15.62
C SER A 154 -0.42 15.94 14.70
N THR A 155 -0.04 16.58 13.60
CA THR A 155 1.07 16.09 12.78
C THR A 155 2.39 16.38 13.48
N ALA A 156 3.23 15.36 13.63
CA ALA A 156 4.54 15.50 14.24
C ALA A 156 5.45 16.39 13.39
N SER A 157 6.20 17.26 14.04
CA SER A 157 7.16 18.16 13.39
C SER A 157 8.55 17.55 13.37
N ILE A 158 9.27 17.73 12.26
CA ILE A 158 10.66 17.30 12.14
C ILE A 158 11.53 18.26 12.97
N LYS A 159 12.25 17.72 13.93
CA LYS A 159 13.21 18.48 14.75
C LYS A 159 14.59 18.46 14.14
N HIS A 160 14.98 17.33 13.56
CA HIS A 160 16.31 17.15 13.02
C HIS A 160 16.31 16.15 11.89
N ILE A 161 17.07 16.46 10.84
CA ILE A 161 17.46 15.54 9.77
C ILE A 161 18.96 15.51 9.75
N ASN A 162 19.55 14.34 9.90
CA ASN A 162 20.99 14.12 9.95
C ASN A 162 21.38 13.16 8.82
N ILE A 163 22.35 13.53 8.00
CA ILE A 163 22.93 12.67 6.97
C ILE A 163 24.28 12.21 7.48
N VAL A 164 24.56 10.93 7.42
CA VAL A 164 25.79 10.32 7.94
C VAL A 164 26.47 9.53 6.86
N GLY A 165 27.75 9.75 6.68
CA GLY A 165 28.58 9.13 5.63
C GLY A 165 28.83 10.03 4.43
N ASN A 166 28.18 11.21 4.37
CA ASN A 166 28.47 12.26 3.41
C ASN A 166 29.78 12.97 3.79
N SER A 167 30.68 13.05 2.85
CA SER A 167 31.99 13.70 3.00
C SER A 167 32.28 14.69 1.88
N VAL A 168 31.62 14.51 0.74
CA VAL A 168 31.80 15.35 -0.47
C VAL A 168 30.93 16.59 -0.41
N TYR A 169 29.70 16.45 0.09
CA TYR A 169 28.75 17.54 0.27
C TYR A 169 28.34 17.61 1.73
N ASP A 170 28.21 18.82 2.26
CA ASP A 170 27.74 19.05 3.62
C ASP A 170 26.22 18.86 3.75
N ASP A 171 25.76 18.70 4.98
CA ASP A 171 24.33 18.49 5.27
C ASP A 171 23.47 19.65 4.77
N GLU A 172 23.94 20.89 4.86
CA GLU A 172 23.21 22.08 4.44
C GLU A 172 22.92 22.02 2.94
N THR A 173 23.93 21.72 2.13
CA THR A 173 23.83 21.56 0.67
C THR A 173 22.85 20.45 0.30
N LEU A 174 22.91 19.29 0.96
CA LEU A 174 22.05 18.16 0.65
C LEU A 174 20.61 18.39 1.12
N LEU A 175 20.43 18.96 2.30
CA LEU A 175 19.10 19.25 2.84
C LEU A 175 18.40 20.40 2.12
N ASP A 176 19.12 21.25 1.38
CA ASP A 176 18.49 22.27 0.54
C ASP A 176 17.66 21.67 -0.59
N GLU A 177 18.03 20.49 -1.05
CA GLU A 177 17.30 19.75 -2.08
C GLU A 177 16.02 19.04 -1.55
N PHE A 178 15.87 18.87 -0.21
CA PHE A 178 14.74 18.18 0.40
C PHE A 178 13.49 19.06 0.45
N GLU A 179 12.32 18.46 0.29
CA GLU A 179 11.04 19.11 0.59
C GLU A 179 10.84 19.23 2.11
N LEU A 180 11.24 18.18 2.85
CA LEU A 180 11.19 18.15 4.29
C LEU A 180 12.31 19.01 4.89
N LYS A 181 11.93 19.89 5.83
CA LYS A 181 12.88 20.76 6.53
C LYS A 181 12.70 20.59 8.05
N PRO A 182 13.76 20.70 8.84
CA PRO A 182 13.62 20.83 10.28
C PRO A 182 12.74 22.04 10.64
N SER A 183 11.97 21.91 11.74
CA SER A 183 11.14 23.01 12.23
C SER A 183 12.01 24.19 12.64
N GLY A 184 11.80 25.33 12.00
CA GLY A 184 12.54 26.58 12.22
C GLY A 184 11.60 27.76 12.46
N PHE A 185 12.20 28.96 12.56
CA PHE A 185 11.48 30.19 12.89
C PHE A 185 10.38 30.55 11.85
N PHE A 186 10.51 30.08 10.60
CA PHE A 186 9.55 30.33 9.52
C PHE A 186 8.59 29.16 9.24
N SER A 187 8.65 28.06 10.01
CA SER A 187 7.80 26.90 9.82
C SER A 187 6.30 27.16 10.04
N PHE A 188 5.94 28.28 10.68
CA PHE A 188 4.54 28.71 10.85
C PHE A 188 3.83 29.01 9.53
N PHE A 189 4.56 29.27 8.46
CA PHE A 189 4.03 29.60 7.14
C PHE A 189 4.16 28.47 6.11
N SER A 190 4.81 27.37 6.49
CA SER A 190 5.08 26.22 5.62
C SER A 190 4.72 24.91 6.33
N SER A 191 4.34 23.91 5.56
CA SER A 191 4.14 22.54 6.06
C SER A 191 5.37 21.64 5.83
N SER A 192 6.53 22.22 5.48
CA SER A 192 7.76 21.49 5.19
C SER A 192 8.35 20.78 6.42
N ASP A 193 8.04 21.28 7.62
CA ASP A 193 8.43 20.67 8.90
C ASP A 193 7.50 19.53 9.36
N LYS A 194 6.39 19.30 8.66
CA LYS A 194 5.45 18.23 8.98
C LYS A 194 5.91 16.93 8.36
N TYR A 195 6.19 15.95 9.20
CA TYR A 195 6.63 14.65 8.73
C TYR A 195 5.52 13.95 7.96
N ALA A 196 5.87 13.44 6.78
CA ALA A 196 5.07 12.49 6.02
C ALA A 196 6.01 11.48 5.36
N ARG A 197 5.68 10.19 5.44
CA ARG A 197 6.53 9.12 4.89
C ARG A 197 6.77 9.28 3.39
N GLU A 198 5.74 9.65 2.64
CA GLU A 198 5.83 9.82 1.18
C GLU A 198 6.76 10.96 0.79
N LYS A 199 6.77 12.05 1.57
CA LYS A 199 7.71 13.16 1.35
C LYS A 199 9.14 12.72 1.61
N LEU A 200 9.38 11.99 2.72
CA LEU A 200 10.72 11.45 2.99
C LEU A 200 11.21 10.54 1.86
N LYS A 201 10.33 9.70 1.31
CA LYS A 201 10.68 8.86 0.17
C LYS A 201 11.07 9.70 -1.06
N GLY A 202 10.31 10.74 -1.38
CA GLY A 202 10.63 11.68 -2.46
C GLY A 202 11.97 12.37 -2.24
N ASP A 203 12.25 12.82 -1.02
CA ASP A 203 13.53 13.45 -0.67
C ASP A 203 14.72 12.50 -0.82
N LEU A 204 14.56 11.22 -0.48
CA LEU A 204 15.61 10.22 -0.68
C LEU A 204 15.84 9.90 -2.17
N GLU A 205 14.78 9.91 -2.99
CA GLU A 205 14.92 9.81 -4.45
C GLU A 205 15.65 11.02 -5.03
N THR A 206 15.34 12.22 -4.53
CA THR A 206 16.05 13.46 -4.89
C THR A 206 17.52 13.40 -4.48
N LEU A 207 17.82 12.93 -3.26
CA LEU A 207 19.21 12.75 -2.80
C LEU A 207 19.97 11.76 -3.68
N ASN A 208 19.37 10.65 -4.03
CA ASN A 208 19.97 9.69 -4.95
C ASN A 208 20.25 10.30 -6.31
N SER A 209 19.30 11.00 -6.90
CA SER A 209 19.46 11.69 -8.18
C SER A 209 20.55 12.77 -8.12
N TYR A 210 20.63 13.51 -7.02
CA TYR A 210 21.65 14.53 -6.80
C TYR A 210 23.08 13.99 -6.92
N TYR A 211 23.34 12.82 -6.31
CA TYR A 211 24.64 12.16 -6.39
C TYR A 211 24.88 11.52 -7.75
N LEU A 212 23.90 10.81 -8.32
CA LEU A 212 24.02 10.17 -9.63
C LEU A 212 24.30 11.20 -10.75
N ASP A 213 23.69 12.39 -10.68
CA ASP A 213 23.92 13.45 -11.66
C ASP A 213 25.29 14.13 -11.53
N ARG A 214 25.99 13.86 -10.44
CA ARG A 214 27.32 14.40 -10.16
C ARG A 214 28.45 13.37 -10.24
N GLY A 215 28.10 12.17 -10.77
CA GLY A 215 29.06 11.12 -11.07
C GLY A 215 29.19 10.02 -10.05
N TYR A 216 28.44 10.04 -8.97
CA TYR A 216 28.52 9.04 -7.90
C TYR A 216 27.61 7.86 -8.17
N LEU A 217 27.97 7.03 -9.18
CA LEU A 217 27.15 5.90 -9.64
C LEU A 217 26.89 4.84 -8.57
N ARG A 218 27.77 4.72 -7.59
CA ARG A 218 27.67 3.76 -6.49
C ARG A 218 27.10 4.37 -5.22
N PHE A 219 26.54 5.57 -5.32
CA PHE A 219 25.82 6.14 -4.20
C PHE A 219 24.71 5.20 -3.74
N ASN A 220 24.62 5.04 -2.45
CA ASN A 220 23.58 4.22 -1.83
C ASN A 220 23.11 4.81 -0.50
N THR A 221 21.82 4.74 -0.26
CA THR A 221 21.25 4.97 1.07
C THR A 221 21.24 3.63 1.83
N ASP A 222 22.14 3.48 2.78
CA ASP A 222 22.36 2.23 3.50
C ASP A 222 21.26 1.93 4.50
N SER A 223 20.81 2.95 5.22
CA SER A 223 19.70 2.83 6.16
C SER A 223 19.06 4.17 6.48
N ILE A 224 17.81 4.10 6.90
CA ILE A 224 17.01 5.24 7.32
C ILE A 224 16.44 4.93 8.69
N GLN A 225 16.69 5.80 9.66
CA GLN A 225 16.16 5.69 11.01
C GLN A 225 15.24 6.87 11.28
N VAL A 226 13.99 6.58 11.65
CA VAL A 226 13.00 7.59 12.06
C VAL A 226 12.66 7.34 13.52
N SER A 227 13.01 8.26 14.37
CA SER A 227 12.72 8.22 15.80
C SER A 227 11.67 9.25 16.15
N ILE A 228 10.75 8.87 17.03
CA ILE A 228 9.63 9.70 17.45
C ILE A 228 9.80 9.98 18.95
N SER A 229 9.60 11.24 19.34
CA SER A 229 9.63 11.63 20.76
C SER A 229 8.51 10.92 21.57
N PRO A 230 8.70 10.75 22.90
CA PRO A 230 7.68 10.10 23.75
C PRO A 230 6.30 10.78 23.70
N ASP A 231 6.25 12.10 23.50
CA ASP A 231 5.01 12.88 23.36
C ASP A 231 4.40 12.81 21.95
N ARG A 232 5.03 12.05 21.03
CA ARG A 232 4.60 11.83 19.63
C ARG A 232 4.49 13.09 18.78
N LYS A 233 5.10 14.20 19.17
CA LYS A 233 5.02 15.50 18.49
C LYS A 233 6.28 15.86 17.71
N SER A 234 7.37 15.13 17.91
CA SER A 234 8.66 15.43 17.28
C SER A 234 9.23 14.19 16.60
N VAL A 235 9.82 14.41 15.42
CA VAL A 235 10.48 13.38 14.62
C VAL A 235 11.93 13.75 14.41
N TYR A 236 12.81 12.77 14.52
CA TYR A 236 14.24 12.83 14.23
C TYR A 236 14.54 11.81 13.15
N ILE A 237 15.20 12.25 12.09
CA ILE A 237 15.52 11.41 10.92
C ILE A 237 17.04 11.31 10.83
N THR A 238 17.55 10.10 10.66
CA THR A 238 18.96 9.85 10.32
C THR A 238 19.03 9.01 9.07
N VAL A 239 19.73 9.52 8.06
CA VAL A 239 19.97 8.87 6.77
C VAL A 239 21.44 8.49 6.70
N ASN A 240 21.73 7.20 6.68
CA ASN A 240 23.10 6.73 6.49
C ASN A 240 23.34 6.47 5.00
N VAL A 241 24.41 7.01 4.46
CA VAL A 241 24.75 6.92 3.06
C VAL A 241 26.17 6.46 2.83
N THR A 242 26.40 5.85 1.67
CA THR A 242 27.73 5.57 1.12
C THR A 242 27.82 6.28 -0.22
N GLU A 243 28.75 7.25 -0.35
CA GLU A 243 28.87 8.10 -1.55
C GLU A 243 29.48 7.34 -2.72
N GLY A 244 30.47 6.49 -2.46
CA GLY A 244 31.27 5.82 -3.49
C GLY A 244 32.22 6.78 -4.20
N ASP A 245 32.81 6.31 -5.31
CA ASP A 245 33.75 7.07 -6.11
C ASP A 245 33.03 7.87 -7.19
N LYS A 246 33.70 8.95 -7.67
CA LYS A 246 33.18 9.80 -8.74
C LYS A 246 33.64 9.30 -10.09
N TYR A 247 32.70 9.01 -10.99
CA TYR A 247 32.95 8.45 -12.31
C TYR A 247 32.90 9.49 -13.42
N THR A 248 33.77 9.31 -14.43
CA THR A 248 33.75 10.02 -15.70
C THR A 248 33.37 9.08 -16.83
N VAL A 249 32.72 9.58 -17.86
CA VAL A 249 32.33 8.79 -19.04
C VAL A 249 33.56 8.49 -19.89
N SER A 250 33.83 7.21 -20.17
CA SER A 250 34.90 6.77 -21.10
C SER A 250 34.39 6.63 -22.53
N GLY A 251 33.09 6.41 -22.73
CA GLY A 251 32.48 6.30 -24.04
C GLY A 251 30.96 6.12 -23.95
N ALA A 252 30.30 6.23 -25.10
CA ALA A 252 28.90 5.95 -25.25
C ALA A 252 28.65 5.21 -26.57
N GLU A 253 28.12 4.02 -26.52
CA GLU A 253 27.92 3.15 -27.67
C GLU A 253 26.43 2.78 -27.86
N LEU A 254 26.02 2.58 -29.11
CA LEU A 254 24.73 2.03 -29.47
C LEU A 254 24.85 0.52 -29.73
N SER A 255 23.88 -0.24 -29.30
CA SER A 255 23.81 -1.68 -29.49
C SER A 255 22.36 -2.15 -29.68
N GLY A 256 22.15 -3.43 -29.99
CA GLY A 256 20.84 -3.95 -30.28
C GLY A 256 20.46 -3.89 -31.77
N ASP A 257 19.18 -3.75 -32.08
CA ASP A 257 18.69 -3.70 -33.45
C ASP A 257 18.59 -2.25 -33.94
N LEU A 258 19.63 -1.82 -34.69
CA LEU A 258 19.71 -0.46 -35.21
C LEU A 258 18.92 -0.34 -36.53
N VAL A 259 17.63 -0.13 -36.44
CA VAL A 259 16.71 0.04 -37.58
C VAL A 259 16.85 1.40 -38.30
N ILE A 260 17.63 2.32 -37.71
CA ILE A 260 18.02 3.63 -38.26
C ILE A 260 19.53 3.67 -38.34
N PRO A 261 20.13 4.38 -39.34
CA PRO A 261 21.56 4.52 -39.43
C PRO A 261 22.18 5.03 -38.11
N GLU A 262 23.25 4.39 -37.67
CA GLU A 262 23.88 4.65 -36.37
C GLU A 262 24.30 6.12 -36.23
N ASP A 263 24.84 6.73 -37.31
CA ASP A 263 25.26 8.14 -37.32
C ASP A 263 24.12 9.13 -37.09
N ASP A 264 22.90 8.76 -37.46
CA ASP A 264 21.71 9.57 -37.20
C ASP A 264 21.27 9.45 -35.75
N LEU A 265 21.39 8.27 -35.14
CA LEU A 265 21.08 8.04 -33.74
C LEU A 265 22.12 8.65 -32.80
N LYS A 266 23.42 8.60 -33.16
CA LYS A 266 24.53 9.19 -32.38
C LYS A 266 24.34 10.68 -32.10
N ARG A 267 23.64 11.41 -32.96
CA ARG A 267 23.36 12.85 -32.76
C ARG A 267 22.47 13.14 -31.55
N PHE A 268 21.73 12.12 -31.06
CA PHE A 268 20.85 12.23 -29.92
C PHE A 268 21.51 11.80 -28.59
N ILE A 269 22.74 11.29 -28.64
CA ILE A 269 23.52 10.95 -27.45
C ILE A 269 24.02 12.23 -26.82
N LEU A 270 23.57 12.52 -25.60
CA LEU A 270 23.96 13.71 -24.83
C LEU A 270 25.23 13.51 -24.00
N VAL A 271 25.49 12.25 -23.63
CA VAL A 271 26.70 11.89 -22.87
C VAL A 271 27.92 11.89 -23.75
N ARG A 272 29.04 12.43 -23.23
CA ARG A 272 30.31 12.60 -24.00
C ARG A 272 31.48 12.07 -23.19
N GLU A 273 32.45 11.51 -23.90
CA GLU A 273 33.73 11.08 -23.32
C GLU A 273 34.42 12.23 -22.54
N GLY A 274 34.96 11.89 -21.37
CA GLY A 274 35.70 12.82 -20.51
C GLY A 274 34.79 13.69 -19.60
N GLN A 275 33.48 13.69 -19.79
CA GLN A 275 32.59 14.41 -18.86
C GLN A 275 32.28 13.58 -17.62
N VAL A 276 31.90 14.25 -16.53
CA VAL A 276 31.36 13.60 -15.34
C VAL A 276 30.07 12.89 -15.70
N PHE A 277 29.89 11.67 -15.23
CA PHE A 277 28.65 10.94 -15.42
C PHE A 277 27.45 11.72 -14.85
N SER A 278 26.34 11.68 -15.55
CA SER A 278 25.05 12.22 -15.11
C SER A 278 23.92 11.31 -15.55
N GLN A 279 23.16 10.81 -14.58
CA GLN A 279 21.99 9.96 -14.85
C GLN A 279 20.93 10.71 -15.66
N ALA A 280 20.73 11.99 -15.39
CA ALA A 280 19.79 12.83 -16.14
C ALA A 280 20.13 12.89 -17.64
N LEU A 281 21.42 13.01 -18.00
CA LEU A 281 21.85 13.00 -19.40
C LEU A 281 21.67 11.63 -20.06
N VAL A 282 21.87 10.55 -19.31
CA VAL A 282 21.64 9.18 -19.79
C VAL A 282 20.14 8.98 -20.06
N THR A 283 19.28 9.30 -19.11
CA THR A 283 17.82 9.17 -19.25
C THR A 283 17.30 10.05 -20.39
N SER A 284 17.76 11.30 -20.51
CA SER A 284 17.37 12.17 -21.62
C SER A 284 17.82 11.62 -22.97
N THR A 285 18.99 10.95 -23.02
CA THR A 285 19.45 10.26 -24.24
C THR A 285 18.49 9.12 -24.61
N GLU A 286 18.10 8.27 -23.65
CA GLU A 286 17.13 7.19 -23.87
C GLU A 286 15.82 7.75 -24.44
N GLU A 287 15.28 8.80 -23.82
CA GLU A 287 14.03 9.45 -24.25
C GLU A 287 14.13 10.01 -25.68
N PHE A 288 15.23 10.68 -26.02
CA PHE A 288 15.43 11.21 -27.36
C PHE A 288 15.56 10.11 -28.42
N LEU A 289 16.27 9.03 -28.10
CA LEU A 289 16.39 7.87 -28.98
C LEU A 289 15.03 7.19 -29.20
N VAL A 290 14.24 6.97 -28.13
CA VAL A 290 12.86 6.43 -28.22
C VAL A 290 12.00 7.34 -29.09
N LYS A 291 12.05 8.66 -28.88
CA LYS A 291 11.28 9.62 -29.67
C LYS A 291 11.74 9.62 -31.15
N ARG A 292 13.03 9.48 -31.42
CA ARG A 292 13.56 9.40 -32.80
C ARG A 292 13.07 8.14 -33.51
N LEU A 293 13.07 6.98 -32.81
CA LEU A 293 12.55 5.72 -33.32
C LEU A 293 11.04 5.80 -33.57
N GLY A 294 10.29 6.40 -32.65
CA GLY A 294 8.84 6.61 -32.80
C GLY A 294 8.47 7.45 -34.04
N ASN A 295 9.28 8.46 -34.39
CA ASN A 295 9.08 9.26 -35.61
C ASN A 295 9.25 8.45 -36.91
N GLU A 296 9.94 7.32 -36.87
CA GLU A 296 10.09 6.38 -38.00
C GLU A 296 9.06 5.25 -37.94
N GLY A 297 8.09 5.30 -36.99
CA GLY A 297 7.01 4.33 -36.87
C GLY A 297 7.22 3.25 -35.82
N TYR A 298 8.35 3.22 -35.12
CA TYR A 298 8.63 2.26 -34.06
C TYR A 298 8.05 2.75 -32.72
N ASN A 299 6.71 2.74 -32.60
CA ASN A 299 5.99 3.33 -31.46
C ASN A 299 6.12 2.56 -30.15
N PHE A 300 6.65 1.34 -30.19
CA PHE A 300 6.86 0.49 -29.01
C PHE A 300 8.33 0.29 -28.68
N ALA A 301 9.22 1.03 -29.39
CA ALA A 301 10.66 0.96 -29.18
C ALA A 301 11.04 1.23 -27.74
N LYS A 302 11.98 0.45 -27.25
CA LYS A 302 12.61 0.64 -25.93
C LYS A 302 14.09 0.89 -26.13
N VAL A 303 14.62 1.82 -25.34
CA VAL A 303 16.03 2.07 -25.24
C VAL A 303 16.42 1.96 -23.77
N SER A 304 17.45 1.17 -23.48
CA SER A 304 17.92 0.96 -22.12
C SER A 304 19.43 1.20 -22.05
N ALA A 305 19.84 2.10 -21.19
CA ALA A 305 21.25 2.35 -20.95
C ALA A 305 21.81 1.35 -19.93
N VAL A 306 22.94 0.76 -20.25
CA VAL A 306 23.68 -0.14 -19.37
C VAL A 306 25.05 0.46 -19.11
N PRO A 307 25.31 1.00 -17.91
CA PRO A 307 26.63 1.47 -17.52
C PRO A 307 27.56 0.28 -17.25
N ASP A 308 28.69 0.26 -17.93
CA ASP A 308 29.78 -0.71 -17.73
C ASP A 308 30.91 -0.03 -16.94
N ILE A 309 30.97 -0.35 -15.66
CA ILE A 309 31.89 0.31 -14.73
C ILE A 309 33.22 -0.43 -14.71
N SER A 310 34.27 0.23 -15.13
CA SER A 310 35.63 -0.28 -14.98
C SER A 310 36.04 -0.30 -13.52
N SER A 311 36.53 -1.46 -13.05
CA SER A 311 36.90 -1.68 -11.65
C SER A 311 38.17 -0.90 -11.19
N ASN A 312 38.94 -0.31 -12.11
CA ASN A 312 40.26 0.22 -11.77
C ASN A 312 40.48 1.72 -12.08
N ASN A 313 39.56 2.39 -12.81
CA ASN A 313 39.88 3.74 -13.35
C ASN A 313 38.83 4.82 -13.07
N GLU A 314 37.81 4.55 -12.25
CA GLU A 314 36.72 5.49 -11.97
C GLU A 314 36.07 6.04 -13.28
N VAL A 315 36.01 5.18 -14.30
CA VAL A 315 35.39 5.49 -15.59
C VAL A 315 34.24 4.54 -15.86
N VAL A 316 33.25 5.00 -16.60
CA VAL A 316 32.08 4.25 -17.01
C VAL A 316 31.90 4.38 -18.53
N ASP A 317 31.73 3.24 -19.20
CA ASP A 317 31.23 3.16 -20.55
C ASP A 317 29.73 2.95 -20.57
N ILE A 318 29.01 3.64 -21.46
CA ILE A 318 27.54 3.58 -21.47
C ILE A 318 27.07 2.95 -22.77
N LYS A 319 26.40 1.80 -22.67
CA LYS A 319 25.81 1.09 -23.81
C LYS A 319 24.32 1.31 -23.86
N PHE A 320 23.84 1.99 -24.90
CA PHE A 320 22.41 2.17 -25.18
C PHE A 320 21.92 1.00 -26.03
N PHE A 321 21.17 0.10 -25.42
CA PHE A 321 20.58 -1.05 -26.10
C PHE A 321 19.22 -0.64 -26.69
N ILE A 322 19.06 -0.84 -28.00
CA ILE A 322 17.86 -0.49 -28.78
C ILE A 322 17.09 -1.76 -29.08
N ASP A 323 15.79 -1.76 -28.73
CA ASP A 323 14.79 -2.78 -29.06
C ASP A 323 13.59 -2.06 -29.70
N PRO A 324 13.50 -2.05 -31.04
CA PRO A 324 12.53 -1.28 -31.80
C PRO A 324 11.09 -1.77 -31.73
#